data_94b44eb0a09a97cf77f8f2350bbbcb25
#
_entry.id   94b44eb0a09a97cf77f8f2350bbbcb25
#
_cell.length_a   1.000
_cell.length_b   1.000
_cell.length_c   1.000
_cell.angle_alpha   90.00
_cell.angle_beta   90.00
_cell.angle_gamma   90.00
#
_symmetry.space_group_name_H-M   'P 1'
#
loop_
_entity.id
_entity.type
_entity.pdbx_description
1 polymer ?
#
loop_
_entity_poly.entity_id
_entity_poly.type
_entity_poly.pdbx_seq_one_letter_code
_entity_poly.pdbx_strand_id
1 'polypeptide(L)'
;MSLRNRIFLPVILSTMGVLVGCGGNGLSITRPTPPPTGGFSQSNLNGTYVFSASGTDASGFPYAIVGTFTANGSGGITGGVLDLNDAGFPGANPAISPIANASVTSGSYTLGVDGRGQIKLNNRTPFSPTIILDFVLQDSTHGLVNEFDGNASGSGSLDLQASGVTPTGSYAFIFSGAYGSSFLATVGNFTLNGATMSGLQDFNSPVTPYPNEALSGAFALGPSSTPATQVSSALSGSNPNFTITYDVVAIDATHLKFIEMDANGTLSGDAFAQSSTTFPAGALAFTMIGSTTSAVIGTGGFMVSDGNNNITTASTEDVNNTGSVSASVVPFSGAYAPQGTGRYTLSLAGFANGTQFVAYPSNGGVLLLQMDPGEMMAGAAYPQTAGATLDASQGYAMNQSGVNLGLSTGQSVEIDDIAEFATTSSGGTLTGIIDENFAPGSSPIYALALSGNYTTPDTNGRGQLGANAGNGNNTTLNGGFNLTYYAVDGTTFPFIETDNGQVTAGVFVKQNSSASSSAATRGHMYVLPPMVRSRIRAKQK
;
A
#
# COMPACT_ATOMS: atom_id res chain seq x y z
N MET A 1 -12.74 56.91 68.15
CA MET A 1 -14.17 57.16 67.96
C MET A 1 -14.68 56.52 66.70
N SER A 2 -15.59 55.60 66.90
CA SER A 2 -16.65 55.09 66.06
C SER A 2 -16.31 54.50 64.70
N LEU A 3 -16.29 53.20 64.75
CA LEU A 3 -17.00 52.14 64.01
C LEU A 3 -18.03 52.56 62.98
N ARG A 4 -17.96 51.95 61.79
CA ARG A 4 -19.13 51.31 61.19
C ARG A 4 -18.74 50.14 60.26
N ASN A 5 -19.13 48.92 60.70
CA ASN A 5 -19.18 47.68 59.97
C ASN A 5 -20.01 47.78 58.67
N ARG A 6 -19.48 47.26 57.58
CA ARG A 6 -20.34 46.69 56.51
C ARG A 6 -19.86 45.29 56.20
N ILE A 7 -20.70 44.36 56.56
CA ILE A 7 -20.66 42.95 56.22
C ILE A 7 -20.90 42.82 54.73
N PHE A 8 -19.93 42.31 53.97
CA PHE A 8 -20.19 41.75 52.62
C PHE A 8 -20.18 40.25 52.72
N LEU A 9 -21.33 39.67 52.41
CA LEU A 9 -21.57 38.24 52.28
C LEU A 9 -20.93 37.76 50.95
N PRO A 10 -20.01 36.79 50.94
CA PRO A 10 -19.60 36.19 49.70
C PRO A 10 -20.64 35.14 49.29
N VAL A 11 -21.23 35.34 48.12
CA VAL A 11 -22.00 34.32 47.43
C VAL A 11 -21.02 33.27 46.94
N ILE A 12 -21.04 32.10 47.56
CA ILE A 12 -20.30 30.91 47.10
C ILE A 12 -21.08 30.36 45.92
N LEU A 13 -20.59 30.64 44.71
CA LEU A 13 -21.03 29.97 43.51
C LEU A 13 -20.28 28.64 43.44
N SER A 14 -20.95 27.57 43.83
CA SER A 14 -20.45 26.21 43.71
C SER A 14 -20.48 25.81 42.22
N THR A 15 -19.36 26.00 41.54
CA THR A 15 -19.14 25.30 40.26
C THR A 15 -18.87 23.83 40.55
N MET A 16 -19.86 23.00 40.32
CA MET A 16 -19.66 21.56 40.19
C MET A 16 -18.67 21.31 39.03
N GLY A 17 -17.42 21.13 39.40
CA GLY A 17 -16.43 20.57 38.51
C GLY A 17 -16.77 19.10 38.27
N VAL A 18 -17.26 18.80 37.09
CA VAL A 18 -17.32 17.41 36.62
C VAL A 18 -15.87 16.97 36.44
N LEU A 19 -15.39 16.17 37.36
CA LEU A 19 -14.19 15.37 37.19
C LEU A 19 -14.49 14.33 36.13
N VAL A 20 -14.17 14.64 34.88
CA VAL A 20 -14.06 13.63 33.85
C VAL A 20 -12.79 12.84 34.18
N GLY A 21 -13.00 11.65 34.72
CA GLY A 21 -11.93 10.70 34.98
C GLY A 21 -11.20 10.39 33.69
N CYS A 22 -9.87 10.51 33.70
CA CYS A 22 -8.99 9.91 32.71
C CYS A 22 -9.09 8.38 32.79
N GLY A 23 -10.15 7.84 32.21
CA GLY A 23 -10.15 6.47 31.75
C GLY A 23 -9.72 6.51 30.29
N GLY A 24 -8.63 5.82 29.96
CA GLY A 24 -8.10 5.74 28.60
C GLY A 24 -9.09 5.02 27.67
N ASN A 25 -10.08 5.73 27.19
CA ASN A 25 -10.93 5.32 26.09
C ASN A 25 -10.41 6.09 24.86
N GLY A 26 -10.05 5.34 23.84
CA GLY A 26 -9.70 5.91 22.56
C GLY A 26 -10.70 6.98 22.17
N LEU A 27 -10.18 8.12 21.74
CA LEU A 27 -10.98 9.24 21.29
C LEU A 27 -12.00 8.73 20.26
N SER A 28 -13.26 8.74 20.59
CA SER A 28 -14.33 8.60 19.62
C SER A 28 -14.31 9.88 18.78
N ILE A 29 -13.53 9.86 17.71
CA ILE A 29 -13.51 10.96 16.76
C ILE A 29 -14.85 10.91 16.03
N THR A 30 -15.66 11.93 16.22
CA THR A 30 -16.88 12.11 15.43
C THR A 30 -16.42 12.46 14.02
N ARG A 31 -16.31 11.46 13.17
CA ARG A 31 -15.96 11.65 11.75
C ARG A 31 -17.04 12.55 11.12
N PRO A 32 -16.67 13.54 10.30
CA PRO A 32 -17.64 14.32 9.52
C PRO A 32 -18.55 13.35 8.77
N THR A 33 -19.83 13.67 8.68
CA THR A 33 -20.78 12.85 7.91
C THR A 33 -20.42 12.98 6.43
N PRO A 34 -19.93 11.91 5.79
CA PRO A 34 -19.58 11.96 4.37
C PRO A 34 -20.85 12.11 3.52
N PRO A 35 -20.71 12.56 2.26
CA PRO A 35 -21.80 12.40 1.30
C PRO A 35 -22.20 10.90 1.27
N PRO A 36 -23.50 10.57 1.22
CA PRO A 36 -23.96 9.19 1.27
C PRO A 36 -23.71 8.49 -0.08
N THR A 37 -22.47 8.15 -0.33
CA THR A 37 -22.04 7.27 -1.42
C THR A 37 -21.55 5.97 -0.82
N GLY A 38 -21.85 4.84 -1.43
CA GLY A 38 -21.37 3.54 -1.00
C GLY A 38 -22.43 2.64 -0.36
N GLY A 39 -23.19 3.10 0.61
CA GLY A 39 -24.23 2.28 1.27
C GLY A 39 -23.68 1.11 2.08
N PHE A 40 -22.45 1.22 2.59
CA PHE A 40 -21.83 0.23 3.45
C PHE A 40 -22.44 0.21 4.85
N SER A 41 -22.28 -0.90 5.54
CA SER A 41 -22.71 -1.13 6.91
C SER A 41 -21.78 -2.11 7.60
N GLN A 42 -21.87 -2.22 8.92
CA GLN A 42 -21.07 -3.16 9.71
C GLN A 42 -21.07 -4.60 9.14
N SER A 43 -22.18 -5.02 8.52
CA SER A 43 -22.32 -6.37 7.96
C SER A 43 -21.48 -6.61 6.68
N ASN A 44 -20.95 -5.57 6.06
CA ASN A 44 -20.06 -5.72 4.91
C ASN A 44 -18.66 -6.25 5.31
N LEU A 45 -18.31 -6.14 6.59
CA LEU A 45 -17.08 -6.76 7.11
C LEU A 45 -17.46 -7.98 7.96
N ASN A 46 -17.58 -9.14 7.31
CA ASN A 46 -18.01 -10.39 7.95
C ASN A 46 -17.26 -11.59 7.36
N GLY A 47 -16.50 -12.29 8.18
CA GLY A 47 -15.66 -13.42 7.79
C GLY A 47 -14.20 -13.25 8.22
N THR A 48 -13.33 -14.12 7.72
CA THR A 48 -11.89 -14.02 7.97
C THR A 48 -11.25 -13.19 6.86
N TYR A 49 -10.52 -12.16 7.26
CA TYR A 49 -9.80 -11.28 6.34
C TYR A 49 -8.30 -11.45 6.51
N VAL A 50 -7.58 -11.41 5.41
CA VAL A 50 -6.12 -11.23 5.36
C VAL A 50 -5.84 -9.74 5.22
N PHE A 51 -4.90 -9.23 5.99
CA PHE A 51 -4.43 -7.86 5.85
C PHE A 51 -2.90 -7.81 5.76
N SER A 52 -2.40 -6.78 5.14
CA SER A 52 -0.98 -6.44 5.16
C SER A 52 -0.83 -4.94 5.28
N ALA A 53 0.23 -4.50 5.94
CA ALA A 53 0.73 -3.14 5.87
C ALA A 53 2.26 -3.17 5.95
N SER A 54 2.90 -2.22 5.28
CA SER A 54 4.35 -2.06 5.36
C SER A 54 4.71 -0.60 5.16
N GLY A 55 5.80 -0.18 5.81
CA GLY A 55 6.22 1.20 5.82
C GLY A 55 7.34 1.44 6.83
N THR A 56 7.20 2.50 7.62
CA THR A 56 8.23 2.97 8.56
C THR A 56 7.65 3.07 9.98
N ASP A 57 8.39 2.56 10.97
CA ASP A 57 8.06 2.70 12.39
C ASP A 57 8.28 4.14 12.91
N ALA A 58 7.81 4.42 14.12
CA ALA A 58 7.95 5.73 14.76
C ALA A 58 9.41 6.17 14.97
N SER A 59 10.37 5.26 14.88
CA SER A 59 11.81 5.51 14.99
C SER A 59 12.49 5.71 13.63
N GLY A 60 11.75 5.53 12.53
CA GLY A 60 12.24 5.67 11.16
C GLY A 60 12.88 4.40 10.59
N PHE A 61 12.53 3.23 11.11
CA PHE A 61 12.98 1.95 10.58
C PHE A 61 11.88 1.28 9.74
N PRO A 62 12.29 0.51 8.73
CA PRO A 62 11.36 -0.28 7.95
C PRO A 62 10.65 -1.34 8.79
N TYR A 63 9.36 -1.50 8.56
CA TYR A 63 8.58 -2.57 9.14
C TYR A 63 7.59 -3.17 8.13
N ALA A 64 7.13 -4.36 8.41
CA ALA A 64 6.04 -5.02 7.71
C ALA A 64 5.19 -5.84 8.67
N ILE A 65 3.91 -5.93 8.39
CA ILE A 65 2.94 -6.75 9.09
C ILE A 65 2.04 -7.45 8.09
N VAL A 66 1.80 -8.75 8.30
CA VAL A 66 0.82 -9.55 7.57
C VAL A 66 0.06 -10.39 8.57
N GLY A 67 -1.24 -10.49 8.42
CA GLY A 67 -2.02 -11.29 9.35
C GLY A 67 -3.45 -11.56 8.91
N THR A 68 -4.18 -12.21 9.80
CA THR A 68 -5.60 -12.46 9.63
C THR A 68 -6.36 -12.03 10.86
N PHE A 69 -7.62 -11.68 10.67
CA PHE A 69 -8.60 -11.56 11.73
C PHE A 69 -9.97 -12.01 11.26
N THR A 70 -10.83 -12.40 12.20
CA THR A 70 -12.21 -12.76 11.90
C THR A 70 -13.17 -11.71 12.44
N ALA A 71 -13.88 -11.03 11.53
CA ALA A 71 -14.93 -10.06 11.82
C ALA A 71 -16.29 -10.75 11.89
N ASN A 72 -17.16 -10.30 12.80
CA ASN A 72 -18.45 -10.92 13.08
C ASN A 72 -19.65 -10.25 12.40
N GLY A 73 -19.44 -9.28 11.50
CA GLY A 73 -20.52 -8.54 10.83
C GLY A 73 -21.24 -7.51 11.69
N SER A 74 -20.81 -7.30 12.95
CA SER A 74 -21.51 -6.41 13.91
C SER A 74 -20.54 -5.57 14.76
N GLY A 75 -19.33 -5.32 14.28
CA GLY A 75 -18.33 -4.45 14.92
C GLY A 75 -17.33 -5.18 15.81
N GLY A 76 -17.43 -6.50 15.97
CA GLY A 76 -16.52 -7.30 16.79
C GLY A 76 -15.52 -8.10 15.96
N ILE A 77 -14.30 -8.25 16.49
CA ILE A 77 -13.27 -9.16 15.99
C ILE A 77 -13.05 -10.26 17.02
N THR A 78 -13.19 -11.51 16.59
CA THR A 78 -13.22 -12.68 17.48
C THR A 78 -11.88 -13.36 17.64
N GLY A 79 -10.89 -13.03 16.81
CA GLY A 79 -9.53 -13.59 16.87
C GLY A 79 -8.81 -13.49 15.56
N GLY A 80 -7.59 -14.01 15.53
CA GLY A 80 -6.72 -14.04 14.36
C GLY A 80 -5.28 -14.32 14.74
N VAL A 81 -4.39 -14.17 13.78
CA VAL A 81 -2.93 -14.23 13.97
C VAL A 81 -2.23 -13.22 13.07
N LEU A 82 -1.07 -12.79 13.46
CA LEU A 82 -0.24 -11.89 12.67
C LEU A 82 1.25 -12.22 12.81
N ASP A 83 1.97 -11.89 11.75
CA ASP A 83 3.41 -11.85 11.68
C ASP A 83 3.86 -10.41 11.54
N LEU A 84 4.91 -10.03 12.25
CA LEU A 84 5.46 -8.69 12.23
C LEU A 84 6.98 -8.77 12.13
N ASN A 85 7.53 -7.98 11.24
CA ASN A 85 8.97 -7.79 11.14
C ASN A 85 9.30 -6.29 11.16
N ASP A 86 10.14 -5.88 12.11
CA ASP A 86 10.49 -4.50 12.36
C ASP A 86 12.01 -4.36 12.53
N ALA A 87 12.67 -3.72 11.56
CA ALA A 87 14.12 -3.53 11.54
C ALA A 87 14.65 -2.61 12.65
N GLY A 88 13.80 -1.79 13.23
CA GLY A 88 14.17 -0.85 14.31
C GLY A 88 14.35 -1.50 15.66
N PHE A 89 13.78 -2.66 15.85
CA PHE A 89 13.71 -3.34 17.12
C PHE A 89 14.95 -4.16 17.54
N PRO A 90 15.86 -4.57 16.65
CA PRO A 90 17.10 -5.25 17.05
C PRO A 90 17.98 -4.45 18.00
N GLY A 91 17.80 -3.12 18.06
CA GLY A 91 18.56 -2.26 18.96
C GLY A 91 18.19 -2.38 20.44
N ALA A 92 17.00 -2.86 20.75
CA ALA A 92 16.52 -3.03 22.12
C ALA A 92 16.67 -4.46 22.65
N ASN A 93 16.45 -5.46 21.79
CA ASN A 93 16.65 -6.88 22.11
C ASN A 93 16.54 -7.72 20.83
N PRO A 94 17.64 -8.23 20.27
CA PRO A 94 17.64 -8.97 19.00
C PRO A 94 16.78 -10.24 18.98
N ALA A 95 16.23 -10.64 20.12
CA ALA A 95 15.33 -11.80 20.23
C ALA A 95 13.84 -11.45 20.02
N ILE A 96 13.49 -10.21 19.66
CA ILE A 96 12.08 -9.77 19.65
C ILE A 96 11.53 -9.59 18.23
N SER A 97 12.35 -9.34 17.23
CA SER A 97 11.91 -9.27 15.83
C SER A 97 12.74 -10.22 14.96
N PRO A 98 12.13 -10.89 13.97
CA PRO A 98 10.69 -10.93 13.64
C PRO A 98 9.83 -11.70 14.67
N ILE A 99 8.52 -11.40 14.69
CA ILE A 99 7.53 -12.08 15.53
C ILE A 99 6.60 -12.88 14.63
N ALA A 100 6.63 -14.18 14.77
CA ALA A 100 5.75 -15.10 14.07
C ALA A 100 4.55 -15.52 14.93
N ASN A 101 3.38 -15.67 14.28
CA ASN A 101 2.19 -16.26 14.88
C ASN A 101 1.69 -15.54 16.14
N ALA A 102 1.82 -14.22 16.21
CA ALA A 102 1.28 -13.46 17.33
C ALA A 102 -0.26 -13.54 17.32
N SER A 103 -0.83 -13.94 18.44
CA SER A 103 -2.28 -14.11 18.54
C SER A 103 -2.99 -12.76 18.59
N VAL A 104 -3.96 -12.54 17.71
CA VAL A 104 -5.00 -11.54 17.87
C VAL A 104 -6.08 -12.13 18.76
N THR A 105 -6.17 -11.67 20.00
CA THR A 105 -7.07 -12.28 21.00
C THR A 105 -8.48 -11.78 20.92
N SER A 106 -8.68 -10.55 20.46
CA SER A 106 -9.96 -9.86 20.29
C SER A 106 -9.73 -8.54 19.55
N GLY A 107 -10.80 -7.88 19.20
CA GLY A 107 -10.74 -6.56 18.60
C GLY A 107 -12.11 -5.98 18.32
N SER A 108 -12.12 -4.83 17.70
CA SER A 108 -13.34 -4.17 17.25
C SER A 108 -13.10 -3.47 15.92
N TYR A 109 -14.16 -3.19 15.21
CA TYR A 109 -14.12 -2.32 14.05
C TYR A 109 -15.32 -1.39 13.98
N THR A 110 -15.15 -0.29 13.30
CA THR A 110 -16.23 0.61 12.89
C THR A 110 -16.23 0.70 11.37
N LEU A 111 -17.39 0.85 10.77
CA LEU A 111 -17.53 1.00 9.33
C LEU A 111 -18.64 2.01 9.04
N GLY A 112 -18.31 3.08 8.33
CA GLY A 112 -19.22 4.12 7.87
C GLY A 112 -19.94 3.74 6.58
N VAL A 113 -20.98 4.48 6.25
CA VAL A 113 -21.76 4.28 5.01
C VAL A 113 -20.94 4.56 3.74
N ASP A 114 -19.85 5.28 3.88
CA ASP A 114 -18.86 5.62 2.85
C ASP A 114 -17.79 4.53 2.65
N GLY A 115 -17.86 3.45 3.42
CA GLY A 115 -16.88 2.36 3.35
C GLY A 115 -15.61 2.60 4.16
N ARG A 116 -15.40 3.80 4.76
CA ARG A 116 -14.29 4.05 5.67
C ARG A 116 -14.55 3.47 7.04
N GLY A 117 -13.52 2.95 7.64
CA GLY A 117 -13.60 2.36 8.96
C GLY A 117 -12.27 2.35 9.67
N GLN A 118 -12.32 1.85 10.91
CA GLN A 118 -11.13 1.62 11.72
C GLN A 118 -11.22 0.24 12.33
N ILE A 119 -10.12 -0.50 12.25
CA ILE A 119 -9.93 -1.81 12.89
C ILE A 119 -8.99 -1.61 14.07
N LYS A 120 -9.34 -2.21 15.21
CA LYS A 120 -8.49 -2.27 16.40
C LYS A 120 -8.25 -3.73 16.75
N LEU A 121 -7.02 -4.17 16.66
CA LEU A 121 -6.59 -5.54 16.96
C LEU A 121 -5.86 -5.56 18.29
N ASN A 122 -6.37 -6.33 19.26
CA ASN A 122 -5.67 -6.61 20.51
C ASN A 122 -4.77 -7.84 20.28
N ASN A 123 -3.49 -7.63 20.29
CA ASN A 123 -2.51 -8.67 20.07
C ASN A 123 -1.61 -8.83 21.32
N ARG A 124 -0.78 -9.87 21.32
CA ARG A 124 0.13 -10.17 22.42
C ARG A 124 1.59 -9.90 22.04
N THR A 125 1.83 -8.96 21.14
CA THR A 125 3.21 -8.60 20.80
C THR A 125 3.79 -7.67 21.86
N PRO A 126 5.10 -7.71 22.11
CA PRO A 126 5.76 -6.79 23.00
C PRO A 126 5.87 -5.35 22.44
N PHE A 127 5.64 -5.16 21.14
CA PHE A 127 5.77 -3.86 20.47
C PHE A 127 4.56 -2.97 20.64
N SER A 128 3.41 -3.54 20.40
CA SER A 128 2.15 -2.85 20.57
C SER A 128 1.11 -3.85 21.04
N PRO A 129 0.50 -3.65 22.21
CA PRO A 129 -0.60 -4.49 22.64
C PRO A 129 -1.84 -4.30 21.76
N THR A 130 -1.84 -3.27 20.95
CA THR A 130 -2.96 -2.91 20.06
C THR A 130 -2.40 -2.32 18.76
N ILE A 131 -2.89 -2.83 17.63
CA ILE A 131 -2.65 -2.27 16.30
C ILE A 131 -3.92 -1.60 15.85
N ILE A 132 -3.81 -0.40 15.29
CA ILE A 132 -4.93 0.35 14.72
C ILE A 132 -4.69 0.51 13.23
N LEU A 133 -5.66 0.02 12.45
CA LEU A 133 -5.66 0.15 11.00
C LEU A 133 -6.87 1.00 10.60
N ASP A 134 -6.65 2.05 9.86
CA ASP A 134 -7.73 2.68 9.11
C ASP A 134 -7.89 1.96 7.78
N PHE A 135 -9.12 1.84 7.33
CA PHE A 135 -9.42 1.14 6.08
C PHE A 135 -10.53 1.82 5.30
N VAL A 136 -10.54 1.56 4.01
CA VAL A 136 -11.65 1.91 3.12
C VAL A 136 -11.99 0.71 2.25
N LEU A 137 -13.25 0.29 2.26
CA LEU A 137 -13.72 -0.84 1.46
C LEU A 137 -13.97 -0.42 0.01
N GLN A 138 -13.48 -1.22 -0.92
CA GLN A 138 -13.97 -1.26 -2.30
C GLN A 138 -15.32 -1.99 -2.34
N ASP A 139 -15.39 -3.15 -1.70
CA ASP A 139 -16.59 -3.97 -1.55
C ASP A 139 -16.48 -4.83 -0.27
N SER A 140 -17.34 -5.80 -0.08
CA SER A 140 -17.31 -6.69 1.09
C SER A 140 -16.15 -7.69 1.08
N THR A 141 -15.37 -7.77 0.02
CA THR A 141 -14.28 -8.74 -0.15
C THR A 141 -12.90 -8.09 -0.23
N HIS A 142 -12.85 -6.80 -0.57
CA HIS A 142 -11.61 -6.06 -0.78
C HIS A 142 -11.66 -4.67 -0.16
N GLY A 143 -10.53 -4.25 0.39
CA GLY A 143 -10.32 -2.91 0.92
C GLY A 143 -8.84 -2.54 0.91
N LEU A 144 -8.61 -1.27 1.14
CA LEU A 144 -7.30 -0.67 1.32
C LEU A 144 -7.11 -0.39 2.81
N VAL A 145 -5.88 -0.49 3.32
CA VAL A 145 -5.58 -0.20 4.72
C VAL A 145 -4.34 0.67 4.88
N ASN A 146 -4.33 1.45 5.96
CA ASN A 146 -3.12 2.08 6.48
C ASN A 146 -2.99 1.74 7.96
N GLU A 147 -1.77 1.51 8.45
CA GLU A 147 -1.53 1.52 9.88
C GLU A 147 -1.68 2.95 10.40
N PHE A 148 -2.50 3.10 11.44
CA PHE A 148 -3.00 4.40 11.85
C PHE A 148 -2.91 4.60 13.37
N ASP A 149 -1.79 4.18 13.94
CA ASP A 149 -1.44 4.47 15.32
C ASP A 149 -0.11 5.25 15.39
N GLY A 150 0.30 5.65 16.58
CA GLY A 150 1.52 6.42 16.73
C GLY A 150 2.82 5.59 16.68
N ASN A 151 2.74 4.29 16.37
CA ASN A 151 3.89 3.38 16.39
C ASN A 151 4.50 3.20 15.00
N ALA A 152 3.70 3.30 13.94
CA ALA A 152 4.17 3.17 12.58
C ALA A 152 3.23 3.89 11.59
N SER A 153 3.71 4.07 10.37
CA SER A 153 2.93 4.44 9.19
C SER A 153 3.21 3.42 8.09
N GLY A 154 2.18 2.92 7.45
CA GLY A 154 2.34 1.96 6.36
C GLY A 154 1.03 1.67 5.66
N SER A 155 1.13 1.37 4.38
CA SER A 155 0.00 1.08 3.50
C SER A 155 -0.08 -0.40 3.12
N GLY A 156 -1.29 -0.84 2.77
CA GLY A 156 -1.52 -2.20 2.32
C GLY A 156 -2.96 -2.49 1.89
N SER A 157 -3.35 -3.74 2.02
CA SER A 157 -4.68 -4.20 1.62
C SER A 157 -5.38 -5.05 2.68
N LEU A 158 -6.67 -5.20 2.49
CA LEU A 158 -7.59 -6.02 3.27
C LEU A 158 -8.42 -6.89 2.33
N ASP A 159 -8.31 -8.20 2.47
CA ASP A 159 -8.88 -9.15 1.52
C ASP A 159 -9.63 -10.27 2.26
N LEU A 160 -10.87 -10.57 1.85
CA LEU A 160 -11.64 -11.69 2.41
C LEU A 160 -10.97 -13.01 2.05
N GLN A 161 -10.63 -13.79 3.05
CA GLN A 161 -9.95 -15.07 2.87
C GLN A 161 -10.93 -16.16 2.40
N ALA A 162 -10.58 -16.86 1.34
CA ALA A 162 -11.30 -18.04 0.93
C ALA A 162 -11.01 -19.23 1.88
N SER A 163 -12.02 -20.04 2.15
CA SER A 163 -11.86 -21.23 2.99
C SER A 163 -11.21 -22.39 2.23
N GLY A 164 -10.39 -23.18 2.91
CA GLY A 164 -9.82 -24.41 2.36
C GLY A 164 -8.84 -24.21 1.20
N VAL A 165 -8.13 -23.08 1.19
CA VAL A 165 -7.17 -22.74 0.13
C VAL A 165 -6.01 -23.72 0.10
N THR A 166 -5.71 -24.22 -1.10
CA THR A 166 -4.52 -25.01 -1.38
C THR A 166 -3.83 -24.42 -2.60
N PRO A 167 -2.82 -23.55 -2.44
CA PRO A 167 -2.08 -22.98 -3.55
C PRO A 167 -1.38 -24.06 -4.35
N THR A 168 -1.46 -23.97 -5.67
CA THR A 168 -0.80 -24.90 -6.61
C THR A 168 -0.47 -24.18 -7.91
N GLY A 169 0.45 -24.72 -8.69
CA GLY A 169 0.81 -24.19 -10.01
C GLY A 169 1.81 -23.05 -9.90
N SER A 170 1.77 -22.15 -10.88
CA SER A 170 2.76 -21.09 -11.03
C SER A 170 2.23 -19.75 -10.55
N TYR A 171 3.12 -18.96 -9.94
CA TYR A 171 2.88 -17.62 -9.44
C TYR A 171 3.98 -16.67 -9.92
N ALA A 172 3.62 -15.43 -10.23
CA ALA A 172 4.55 -14.33 -10.32
C ALA A 172 4.44 -13.48 -9.05
N PHE A 173 5.56 -12.96 -8.55
CA PHE A 173 5.61 -12.22 -7.29
C PHE A 173 6.41 -10.93 -7.40
N ILE A 174 6.11 -10.00 -6.51
CA ILE A 174 6.87 -8.78 -6.26
C ILE A 174 6.92 -8.53 -4.75
N PHE A 175 8.14 -8.37 -4.23
CA PHE A 175 8.37 -8.00 -2.84
C PHE A 175 9.32 -6.81 -2.79
N SER A 176 9.11 -5.93 -1.83
CA SER A 176 9.98 -4.79 -1.60
C SER A 176 10.07 -4.48 -0.11
N GLY A 177 11.10 -3.73 0.26
CA GLY A 177 11.38 -3.38 1.64
C GLY A 177 12.84 -3.02 1.82
N ALA A 178 13.39 -3.28 2.98
CA ALA A 178 14.81 -3.07 3.27
C ALA A 178 15.51 -4.39 3.55
N TYR A 179 16.76 -4.48 3.12
CA TYR A 179 17.68 -5.55 3.49
C TYR A 179 18.97 -4.92 4.05
N GLY A 180 19.25 -5.17 5.31
CA GLY A 180 20.27 -4.43 6.04
C GLY A 180 19.94 -2.93 6.09
N SER A 181 20.82 -2.10 5.56
CA SER A 181 20.63 -0.64 5.49
C SER A 181 20.17 -0.14 4.11
N SER A 182 19.92 -1.04 3.17
CA SER A 182 19.62 -0.71 1.78
C SER A 182 18.18 -1.08 1.44
N PHE A 183 17.55 -0.25 0.62
CA PHE A 183 16.31 -0.61 -0.03
C PHE A 183 16.54 -1.80 -0.98
N LEU A 184 15.60 -2.73 -1.02
CA LEU A 184 15.64 -3.89 -1.90
C LEU A 184 14.26 -4.16 -2.47
N ALA A 185 14.21 -4.48 -3.75
CA ALA A 185 13.03 -5.06 -4.37
C ALA A 185 13.40 -6.32 -5.16
N THR A 186 12.46 -7.24 -5.23
CA THR A 186 12.58 -8.47 -6.01
C THR A 186 11.29 -8.74 -6.75
N VAL A 187 11.43 -9.18 -7.98
CA VAL A 187 10.33 -9.76 -8.76
C VAL A 187 10.75 -11.13 -9.26
N GLY A 188 9.79 -12.00 -9.48
CA GLY A 188 10.11 -13.34 -9.94
C GLY A 188 8.89 -14.18 -10.23
N ASN A 189 9.14 -15.44 -10.47
CA ASN A 189 8.11 -16.44 -10.49
C ASN A 189 8.55 -17.74 -9.81
N PHE A 190 7.59 -18.49 -9.35
CA PHE A 190 7.81 -19.85 -8.84
C PHE A 190 6.65 -20.76 -9.21
N THR A 191 6.95 -22.04 -9.23
CA THR A 191 5.96 -23.12 -9.37
C THR A 191 5.94 -23.94 -8.10
N LEU A 192 4.76 -24.16 -7.55
CA LEU A 192 4.52 -25.04 -6.41
C LEU A 192 4.30 -26.47 -6.89
N ASN A 193 5.08 -27.39 -6.34
CA ASN A 193 4.94 -28.81 -6.56
C ASN A 193 4.88 -29.53 -5.20
N GLY A 194 3.67 -29.60 -4.64
CA GLY A 194 3.44 -30.05 -3.28
C GLY A 194 4.16 -29.17 -2.25
N ALA A 195 5.07 -29.75 -1.49
CA ALA A 195 5.84 -29.08 -0.45
C ALA A 195 7.12 -28.37 -0.96
N THR A 196 7.30 -28.25 -2.26
CA THR A 196 8.49 -27.62 -2.84
C THR A 196 8.10 -26.48 -3.78
N MET A 197 8.95 -25.47 -3.86
CA MET A 197 8.86 -24.40 -4.81
C MET A 197 10.15 -24.26 -5.59
N SER A 198 10.06 -23.88 -6.85
CA SER A 198 11.21 -23.57 -7.69
C SER A 198 10.85 -22.54 -8.74
N GLY A 199 11.81 -21.71 -9.14
CA GLY A 199 11.56 -20.63 -10.08
C GLY A 199 12.79 -19.77 -10.34
N LEU A 200 12.52 -18.52 -10.71
CA LEU A 200 13.53 -17.49 -10.96
C LEU A 200 13.13 -16.19 -10.25
N GLN A 201 14.13 -15.40 -9.90
CA GLN A 201 13.94 -14.07 -9.36
C GLN A 201 15.01 -13.12 -9.87
N ASP A 202 14.65 -11.86 -9.88
CA ASP A 202 15.56 -10.75 -10.12
C ASP A 202 15.50 -9.83 -8.90
N PHE A 203 16.65 -9.41 -8.39
CA PHE A 203 16.75 -8.44 -7.31
C PHE A 203 17.35 -7.14 -7.82
N ASN A 204 16.92 -6.03 -7.27
CA ASN A 204 17.65 -4.79 -7.43
C ASN A 204 17.68 -3.98 -6.12
N SER A 205 18.75 -3.28 -5.95
CA SER A 205 18.93 -2.25 -4.92
C SER A 205 19.46 -0.98 -5.60
N PRO A 206 19.42 0.20 -4.96
CA PRO A 206 20.03 1.40 -5.53
C PRO A 206 21.56 1.30 -5.75
N VAL A 207 22.15 0.15 -5.56
CA VAL A 207 23.59 -0.09 -5.73
C VAL A 207 23.85 -1.08 -6.86
N THR A 208 23.24 -2.26 -6.83
CA THR A 208 23.58 -3.36 -7.74
C THR A 208 22.37 -4.22 -8.05
N PRO A 209 22.06 -4.46 -9.33
CA PRO A 209 21.10 -5.45 -9.75
C PRO A 209 21.69 -6.87 -9.75
N TYR A 210 20.86 -7.86 -9.45
CA TYR A 210 21.17 -9.30 -9.50
C TYR A 210 20.13 -9.99 -10.38
N PRO A 211 20.40 -10.16 -11.68
CA PRO A 211 19.44 -10.71 -12.62
C PRO A 211 19.46 -12.23 -12.64
N ASN A 212 18.26 -12.81 -12.87
CA ASN A 212 18.11 -14.22 -13.23
C ASN A 212 18.67 -15.21 -12.19
N GLU A 213 18.41 -14.94 -10.91
CA GLU A 213 18.80 -15.79 -9.82
C GLU A 213 17.83 -16.99 -9.69
N ALA A 214 18.37 -18.20 -9.61
CA ALA A 214 17.56 -19.39 -9.39
C ALA A 214 16.92 -19.35 -8.00
N LEU A 215 15.63 -19.67 -7.94
CA LEU A 215 14.85 -19.72 -6.72
C LEU A 215 14.44 -21.15 -6.42
N SER A 216 14.70 -21.61 -5.21
CA SER A 216 14.20 -22.89 -4.75
C SER A 216 13.92 -22.82 -3.24
N GLY A 217 12.92 -23.56 -2.78
CA GLY A 217 12.59 -23.56 -1.37
C GLY A 217 11.60 -24.65 -0.99
N ALA A 218 11.37 -24.77 0.31
CA ALA A 218 10.28 -25.56 0.85
C ALA A 218 9.03 -24.68 0.97
N PHE A 219 7.89 -25.26 0.69
CA PHE A 219 6.59 -24.64 0.86
C PHE A 219 5.71 -25.60 1.66
N ALA A 220 5.29 -25.21 2.84
CA ALA A 220 4.42 -26.01 3.68
C ALA A 220 3.23 -25.16 4.16
N LEU A 221 2.02 -25.64 3.93
CA LEU A 221 0.84 -25.07 4.55
C LEU A 221 0.81 -25.48 6.02
N GLY A 222 0.59 -24.52 6.91
CA GLY A 222 0.37 -24.81 8.34
C GLY A 222 -0.87 -25.67 8.59
N PRO A 223 -1.04 -26.23 9.79
CA PRO A 223 -2.17 -27.10 10.10
C PRO A 223 -3.50 -26.39 9.87
N SER A 224 -4.41 -27.05 9.17
CA SER A 224 -5.71 -26.57 8.70
C SER A 224 -6.71 -26.18 9.81
N SER A 225 -6.31 -26.19 11.07
CA SER A 225 -7.16 -25.87 12.23
C SER A 225 -7.05 -24.41 12.70
N THR A 226 -6.15 -23.62 12.14
CA THR A 226 -6.07 -22.18 12.40
C THR A 226 -6.64 -21.41 11.21
N PRO A 227 -7.40 -20.33 11.43
CA PRO A 227 -7.96 -19.54 10.32
C PRO A 227 -6.90 -18.90 9.43
N ALA A 228 -5.65 -18.86 9.84
CA ALA A 228 -4.52 -18.42 9.04
C ALA A 228 -3.70 -19.62 8.60
N THR A 229 -3.67 -19.88 7.31
CA THR A 229 -2.72 -20.79 6.74
C THR A 229 -1.39 -20.04 6.62
N GLN A 230 -0.59 -20.10 7.67
CA GLN A 230 0.77 -19.57 7.61
C GLN A 230 1.70 -20.64 7.06
N VAL A 231 2.61 -20.21 6.22
CA VAL A 231 3.58 -21.08 5.58
C VAL A 231 4.93 -20.41 5.67
N SER A 232 5.89 -21.06 6.29
CA SER A 232 7.27 -20.63 6.17
C SER A 232 7.87 -21.23 4.89
N SER A 233 8.42 -20.39 4.04
CA SER A 233 9.19 -20.81 2.88
C SER A 233 10.59 -20.21 2.95
N ALA A 234 11.61 -21.05 2.75
CA ALA A 234 12.96 -20.54 2.56
C ALA A 234 13.19 -20.35 1.05
N LEU A 235 13.29 -19.12 0.61
CA LEU A 235 13.71 -18.77 -0.73
C LEU A 235 15.24 -18.66 -0.73
N SER A 236 15.92 -19.56 -1.42
CA SER A 236 17.37 -19.46 -1.62
C SER A 236 17.66 -19.16 -3.08
N GLY A 237 18.25 -18.01 -3.35
CA GLY A 237 18.83 -17.71 -4.66
C GLY A 237 20.14 -18.48 -4.89
N SER A 238 20.58 -18.54 -6.12
CA SER A 238 21.87 -19.15 -6.47
C SER A 238 23.07 -18.37 -5.93
N ASN A 239 22.86 -17.12 -5.48
CA ASN A 239 23.84 -16.40 -4.71
C ASN A 239 23.88 -16.94 -3.27
N PRO A 240 25.01 -17.59 -2.85
CA PRO A 240 25.09 -18.28 -1.55
C PRO A 240 24.94 -17.36 -0.33
N ASN A 241 24.87 -16.06 -0.54
CA ASN A 241 24.73 -15.06 0.52
C ASN A 241 23.27 -14.64 0.79
N PHE A 242 22.30 -15.12 0.02
CA PHE A 242 20.91 -14.76 0.17
C PHE A 242 20.04 -16.00 0.44
N THR A 243 19.80 -16.27 1.69
CA THR A 243 18.69 -17.15 2.11
C THR A 243 17.71 -16.27 2.85
N ILE A 244 16.51 -16.13 2.30
CA ILE A 244 15.45 -15.34 2.91
C ILE A 244 14.36 -16.31 3.35
N THR A 245 13.88 -16.15 4.56
CA THR A 245 12.76 -16.92 5.11
C THR A 245 11.52 -16.07 5.09
N TYR A 246 10.44 -16.56 4.51
CA TYR A 246 9.14 -15.89 4.47
C TYR A 246 8.07 -16.69 5.18
N ASP A 247 7.16 -16.01 5.85
CA ASP A 247 5.84 -16.53 6.15
C ASP A 247 4.86 -16.10 5.05
N VAL A 248 3.90 -16.97 4.76
CA VAL A 248 2.98 -16.81 3.64
C VAL A 248 1.55 -16.99 4.12
N VAL A 249 0.70 -16.02 3.82
CA VAL A 249 -0.74 -16.09 4.07
C VAL A 249 -1.48 -16.13 2.75
N ALA A 250 -2.27 -17.17 2.52
CA ALA A 250 -3.09 -17.27 1.32
C ALA A 250 -4.40 -16.51 1.51
N ILE A 251 -4.71 -15.62 0.59
CA ILE A 251 -6.04 -15.01 0.45
C ILE A 251 -6.95 -16.03 -0.24
N ASP A 252 -6.53 -16.52 -1.38
CA ASP A 252 -7.16 -17.59 -2.13
C ASP A 252 -6.11 -18.39 -2.93
N ALA A 253 -6.53 -19.28 -3.83
CA ALA A 253 -5.63 -20.09 -4.64
C ALA A 253 -4.87 -19.29 -5.73
N THR A 254 -5.20 -18.02 -5.91
CA THR A 254 -4.62 -17.16 -6.95
C THR A 254 -3.83 -15.98 -6.40
N HIS A 255 -3.94 -15.70 -5.09
CA HIS A 255 -3.31 -14.56 -4.45
C HIS A 255 -2.76 -14.93 -3.07
N LEU A 256 -1.45 -14.71 -2.88
CA LEU A 256 -0.71 -14.99 -1.66
C LEU A 256 0.01 -13.73 -1.17
N LYS A 257 0.03 -13.51 0.15
CA LYS A 257 0.83 -12.44 0.77
C LYS A 257 2.05 -13.03 1.46
N PHE A 258 3.17 -12.34 1.35
CA PHE A 258 4.45 -12.73 1.89
C PHE A 258 5.00 -11.67 2.83
N ILE A 259 5.64 -12.12 3.90
CA ILE A 259 6.42 -11.28 4.82
C ILE A 259 7.74 -11.97 5.15
N GLU A 260 8.85 -11.24 5.05
CA GLU A 260 10.16 -11.75 5.45
C GLU A 260 10.22 -11.93 6.97
N MET A 261 10.73 -13.09 7.39
CA MET A 261 10.77 -13.51 8.80
C MET A 261 12.19 -13.84 9.26
N ASP A 262 13.21 -13.28 8.64
CA ASP A 262 14.56 -13.30 9.17
C ASP A 262 15.00 -11.90 9.66
N ALA A 263 16.11 -11.86 10.37
CA ALA A 263 16.58 -10.62 11.02
C ALA A 263 17.36 -9.69 10.07
N ASN A 264 17.46 -10.01 8.79
CA ASN A 264 18.31 -9.29 7.84
C ASN A 264 17.53 -8.25 7.03
N GLY A 265 16.23 -8.45 6.87
CA GLY A 265 15.39 -7.58 6.07
C GLY A 265 13.94 -7.51 6.54
N THR A 266 13.16 -6.70 5.86
CA THR A 266 11.73 -6.47 6.11
C THR A 266 10.96 -6.47 4.80
N LEU A 267 11.29 -7.40 3.88
CA LEU A 267 10.58 -7.50 2.61
C LEU A 267 9.15 -8.01 2.83
N SER A 268 8.23 -7.44 2.12
CA SER A 268 6.84 -7.92 2.03
C SER A 268 6.29 -7.70 0.63
N GLY A 269 5.19 -8.38 0.32
CA GLY A 269 4.52 -8.21 -0.97
C GLY A 269 3.62 -9.36 -1.33
N ASP A 270 3.32 -9.45 -2.61
CA ASP A 270 2.26 -10.30 -3.12
C ASP A 270 2.77 -11.25 -4.21
N ALA A 271 2.14 -12.43 -4.29
CA ALA A 271 2.31 -13.35 -5.39
C ALA A 271 0.94 -13.69 -6.00
N PHE A 272 0.86 -13.59 -7.30
CA PHE A 272 -0.36 -13.79 -8.09
C PHE A 272 -0.21 -14.99 -9.02
N ALA A 273 -1.26 -15.78 -9.16
CA ALA A 273 -1.25 -16.91 -10.07
C ALA A 273 -0.82 -16.48 -11.49
N GLN A 274 -0.02 -17.31 -12.12
CA GLN A 274 0.52 -17.10 -13.46
C GLN A 274 -0.07 -18.15 -14.40
N SER A 275 -1.30 -17.92 -14.88
CA SER A 275 -1.95 -18.82 -15.83
C SER A 275 -1.45 -18.65 -17.27
N SER A 276 -0.86 -17.50 -17.58
CA SER A 276 -0.20 -17.18 -18.84
C SER A 276 1.18 -16.61 -18.60
N THR A 277 2.13 -17.04 -19.41
CA THR A 277 3.49 -16.51 -19.43
C THR A 277 3.73 -15.55 -20.59
N THR A 278 2.69 -15.20 -21.36
CA THR A 278 2.78 -14.32 -22.52
C THR A 278 2.73 -12.85 -22.08
N PHE A 279 3.66 -12.03 -22.59
CA PHE A 279 3.59 -10.59 -22.37
C PHE A 279 2.36 -10.02 -23.08
N PRO A 280 1.51 -9.22 -22.40
CA PRO A 280 0.26 -8.73 -23.00
C PRO A 280 0.53 -7.81 -24.19
N ALA A 281 -0.27 -7.95 -25.24
CA ALA A 281 -0.32 -7.00 -26.35
C ALA A 281 -1.33 -5.89 -26.07
N GLY A 282 -1.12 -4.71 -26.62
CA GLY A 282 -1.97 -3.54 -26.45
C GLY A 282 -1.48 -2.55 -25.42
N ALA A 283 -2.37 -1.68 -24.96
CA ALA A 283 -2.06 -0.65 -23.99
C ALA A 283 -2.07 -1.20 -22.56
N LEU A 284 -1.09 -0.79 -21.77
CA LEU A 284 -0.91 -1.14 -20.36
C LEU A 284 -0.72 0.15 -19.58
N ALA A 285 -1.56 0.44 -18.60
CA ALA A 285 -1.32 1.48 -17.60
C ALA A 285 -0.31 0.98 -16.60
N PHE A 286 0.69 1.78 -16.22
CA PHE A 286 1.68 1.36 -15.23
C PHE A 286 1.96 2.45 -14.19
N THR A 287 2.36 2.02 -13.00
CA THR A 287 2.99 2.86 -11.98
C THR A 287 4.16 2.11 -11.37
N MET A 288 5.22 2.84 -11.09
CA MET A 288 6.40 2.34 -10.39
C MET A 288 6.91 3.41 -9.43
N ILE A 289 7.44 2.97 -8.31
CA ILE A 289 8.05 3.85 -7.32
C ILE A 289 9.38 3.24 -6.85
N GLY A 290 10.29 4.07 -6.43
CA GLY A 290 11.59 3.60 -5.97
C GLY A 290 12.54 4.71 -5.61
N SER A 291 13.82 4.42 -5.65
CA SER A 291 14.85 5.35 -5.25
C SER A 291 16.17 5.13 -5.99
N THR A 292 16.97 6.19 -6.04
CA THR A 292 18.41 6.11 -6.20
C THR A 292 19.09 6.09 -4.83
N THR A 293 20.41 6.19 -4.78
CA THR A 293 21.16 6.36 -3.52
C THR A 293 20.84 7.67 -2.80
N SER A 294 20.19 8.64 -3.44
CA SER A 294 19.95 9.99 -2.91
C SER A 294 18.60 10.62 -3.26
N ALA A 295 17.81 9.99 -4.11
CA ALA A 295 16.55 10.52 -4.61
C ALA A 295 15.43 9.49 -4.49
N VAL A 296 14.21 9.97 -4.31
CA VAL A 296 12.98 9.18 -4.42
C VAL A 296 12.34 9.48 -5.76
N ILE A 297 11.88 8.45 -6.45
CA ILE A 297 11.37 8.55 -7.81
C ILE A 297 10.01 7.84 -7.90
N GLY A 298 9.01 8.54 -8.47
CA GLY A 298 7.75 7.96 -8.91
C GLY A 298 7.59 8.15 -10.40
N THR A 299 7.18 7.13 -11.11
CA THR A 299 6.81 7.20 -12.52
C THR A 299 5.50 6.45 -12.77
N GLY A 300 4.72 6.97 -13.70
CA GLY A 300 3.51 6.33 -14.17
C GLY A 300 3.23 6.71 -15.61
N GLY A 301 2.44 5.92 -16.28
CA GLY A 301 2.20 6.15 -17.69
C GLY A 301 1.39 5.07 -18.35
N PHE A 302 1.47 5.06 -19.65
CA PHE A 302 0.99 3.92 -20.42
C PHE A 302 2.05 3.44 -21.40
N MET A 303 2.13 2.13 -21.51
CA MET A 303 3.06 1.39 -22.37
C MET A 303 2.25 0.63 -23.40
N VAL A 304 2.61 0.72 -24.67
CA VAL A 304 1.91 0.03 -25.75
C VAL A 304 2.80 -1.04 -26.35
N SER A 305 2.45 -2.30 -26.08
CA SER A 305 3.08 -3.48 -26.68
C SER A 305 2.40 -3.83 -28.01
N ASP A 306 3.16 -4.07 -29.07
CA ASP A 306 2.64 -4.52 -30.37
C ASP A 306 2.37 -6.04 -30.43
N GLY A 307 2.67 -6.78 -29.36
CA GLY A 307 2.58 -8.24 -29.31
C GLY A 307 3.70 -8.97 -30.08
N ASN A 308 4.64 -8.24 -30.69
CA ASN A 308 5.75 -8.77 -31.49
C ASN A 308 7.12 -8.33 -30.95
N ASN A 309 7.23 -8.29 -29.61
CA ASN A 309 8.45 -7.92 -28.89
C ASN A 309 8.84 -6.43 -28.93
N ASN A 310 7.94 -5.52 -29.35
CA ASN A 310 8.23 -4.09 -29.32
C ASN A 310 7.30 -3.33 -28.36
N ILE A 311 7.86 -2.34 -27.70
CA ILE A 311 7.14 -1.26 -27.04
C ILE A 311 7.16 -0.07 -28.00
N THR A 312 5.99 0.36 -28.42
CA THR A 312 5.83 1.33 -29.50
C THR A 312 6.07 2.77 -29.03
N THR A 313 6.33 3.67 -29.97
CA THR A 313 6.51 5.11 -29.72
C THR A 313 5.21 5.83 -29.27
N ALA A 314 4.10 5.12 -29.19
CA ALA A 314 2.87 5.64 -28.58
C ALA A 314 2.93 5.65 -27.04
N SER A 315 3.96 5.04 -26.43
CA SER A 315 4.13 4.95 -24.99
C SER A 315 4.60 6.26 -24.40
N THR A 316 4.06 6.62 -23.23
CA THR A 316 4.45 7.86 -22.52
C THR A 316 4.46 7.65 -21.00
N GLU A 317 5.25 8.45 -20.31
CA GLU A 317 5.31 8.48 -18.85
C GLU A 317 5.22 9.91 -18.30
N ASP A 318 4.78 10.02 -17.06
CA ASP A 318 4.97 11.16 -16.17
C ASP A 318 5.98 10.77 -15.09
N VAL A 319 6.80 11.71 -14.66
CA VAL A 319 7.87 11.47 -13.70
C VAL A 319 7.83 12.48 -12.59
N ASN A 320 7.99 12.02 -11.36
CA ASN A 320 8.31 12.84 -10.20
C ASN A 320 9.63 12.35 -9.60
N ASN A 321 10.68 13.11 -9.78
CA ASN A 321 12.00 12.81 -9.23
C ASN A 321 12.30 13.80 -8.11
N THR A 322 12.05 13.40 -6.86
CA THR A 322 12.29 14.22 -5.66
C THR A 322 11.70 15.64 -5.78
N GLY A 323 10.42 15.72 -6.23
CA GLY A 323 9.71 16.98 -6.43
C GLY A 323 10.01 17.68 -7.76
N SER A 324 10.94 17.18 -8.56
CA SER A 324 11.15 17.63 -9.94
C SER A 324 10.20 16.86 -10.86
N VAL A 325 9.06 17.46 -11.12
CA VAL A 325 8.00 16.86 -11.94
C VAL A 325 8.24 17.18 -13.42
N SER A 326 8.06 16.22 -14.30
CA SER A 326 8.10 16.45 -15.75
C SER A 326 7.01 17.44 -16.17
N ALA A 327 7.40 18.49 -16.89
CA ALA A 327 6.48 19.54 -17.34
C ALA A 327 5.47 19.05 -18.41
N SER A 328 5.75 17.92 -19.03
CA SER A 328 4.93 17.25 -20.04
C SER A 328 5.22 15.75 -20.00
N VAL A 329 4.31 14.97 -20.57
CA VAL A 329 4.54 13.54 -20.77
C VAL A 329 5.84 13.27 -21.53
N VAL A 330 6.60 12.30 -21.08
CA VAL A 330 7.87 11.89 -21.69
C VAL A 330 7.60 10.68 -22.61
N PRO A 331 7.82 10.81 -23.93
CA PRO A 331 7.63 9.68 -24.82
C PRO A 331 8.78 8.69 -24.70
N PHE A 332 8.47 7.40 -24.76
CA PHE A 332 9.47 6.34 -24.79
C PHE A 332 9.06 5.21 -25.76
N SER A 333 10.01 4.36 -26.07
CA SER A 333 9.79 3.15 -26.85
C SER A 333 10.86 2.12 -26.51
N GLY A 334 10.75 0.91 -27.04
CA GLY A 334 11.77 -0.09 -26.80
C GLY A 334 11.41 -1.46 -27.33
N ALA A 335 12.05 -2.46 -26.74
CA ALA A 335 11.83 -3.85 -27.05
C ALA A 335 11.74 -4.67 -25.76
N TYR A 336 11.02 -5.79 -25.83
CA TYR A 336 11.02 -6.81 -24.80
C TYR A 336 11.40 -8.16 -25.41
N ALA A 337 12.06 -9.01 -24.63
CA ALA A 337 12.50 -10.32 -25.07
C ALA A 337 12.17 -11.40 -24.04
N PRO A 338 11.50 -12.49 -24.46
CA PRO A 338 11.25 -13.62 -23.56
C PRO A 338 12.55 -14.31 -23.16
N GLN A 339 12.68 -14.62 -21.88
CA GLN A 339 13.84 -15.30 -21.29
C GLN A 339 13.49 -16.73 -20.81
N GLY A 340 12.34 -17.25 -21.23
CA GLY A 340 11.79 -18.51 -20.74
C GLY A 340 11.03 -18.35 -19.43
N THR A 341 10.21 -19.33 -19.11
CA THR A 341 9.49 -19.44 -17.80
C THR A 341 8.66 -18.21 -17.39
N GLY A 342 8.22 -17.38 -18.35
CA GLY A 342 7.43 -16.16 -18.07
C GLY A 342 8.24 -14.97 -17.58
N ARG A 343 9.57 -15.00 -17.68
CA ARG A 343 10.45 -13.85 -17.48
C ARG A 343 10.69 -13.14 -18.79
N TYR A 344 10.67 -11.80 -18.77
CA TYR A 344 11.04 -10.93 -19.88
C TYR A 344 12.09 -9.91 -19.45
N THR A 345 12.96 -9.55 -20.38
CA THR A 345 13.79 -8.35 -20.26
C THR A 345 13.20 -7.26 -21.16
N LEU A 346 13.20 -6.02 -20.67
CA LEU A 346 12.79 -4.84 -21.42
C LEU A 346 13.97 -3.90 -21.55
N SER A 347 14.15 -3.34 -22.74
CA SER A 347 15.10 -2.26 -23.00
C SER A 347 14.32 -1.07 -23.55
N LEU A 348 14.24 0.01 -22.78
CA LEU A 348 13.43 1.19 -23.05
C LEU A 348 14.34 2.37 -23.38
N ALA A 349 14.06 3.05 -24.50
CA ALA A 349 14.75 4.26 -24.93
C ALA A 349 13.82 5.47 -24.72
N GLY A 350 14.35 6.53 -24.13
CA GLY A 350 13.59 7.74 -23.80
C GLY A 350 12.88 7.69 -22.45
N PHE A 351 12.88 6.56 -21.77
CA PHE A 351 12.41 6.46 -20.39
C PHE A 351 13.31 7.30 -19.49
N ALA A 352 12.72 8.16 -18.66
CA ALA A 352 13.46 9.22 -17.97
C ALA A 352 14.40 8.68 -16.89
N ASN A 353 14.03 7.57 -16.25
CA ASN A 353 14.80 6.97 -15.16
C ASN A 353 15.07 5.51 -15.49
N GLY A 354 16.23 5.28 -16.12
CA GLY A 354 16.70 3.94 -16.46
C GLY A 354 16.27 3.43 -17.84
N THR A 355 16.87 2.34 -18.24
CA THR A 355 16.66 1.75 -19.56
C THR A 355 16.42 0.24 -19.53
N GLN A 356 16.77 -0.43 -18.45
CA GLN A 356 16.72 -1.88 -18.33
C GLN A 356 15.69 -2.29 -17.28
N PHE A 357 14.79 -3.17 -17.67
CA PHE A 357 13.76 -3.69 -16.76
C PHE A 357 13.62 -5.20 -16.95
N VAL A 358 13.09 -5.84 -15.94
CA VAL A 358 12.55 -7.19 -16.04
C VAL A 358 11.04 -7.16 -15.77
N ALA A 359 10.34 -8.10 -16.39
CA ALA A 359 8.89 -8.19 -16.30
C ALA A 359 8.44 -9.63 -16.13
N TYR A 360 7.42 -9.81 -15.30
CA TYR A 360 6.79 -11.11 -15.06
C TYR A 360 5.27 -10.97 -15.20
N PRO A 361 4.68 -11.46 -16.31
CA PRO A 361 3.23 -11.52 -16.46
C PRO A 361 2.59 -12.36 -15.35
N SER A 362 1.43 -11.92 -14.89
CA SER A 362 0.58 -12.62 -13.93
C SER A 362 -0.89 -12.50 -14.33
N ASN A 363 -1.77 -13.15 -13.60
CA ASN A 363 -3.21 -12.94 -13.79
C ASN A 363 -3.57 -11.51 -13.37
N GLY A 364 -3.95 -10.68 -14.32
CA GLY A 364 -4.35 -9.29 -14.11
C GLY A 364 -3.32 -8.24 -14.49
N GLY A 365 -2.04 -8.58 -14.69
CA GLY A 365 -1.04 -7.59 -15.10
C GLY A 365 0.38 -8.13 -15.24
N VAL A 366 1.32 -7.22 -15.27
CA VAL A 366 2.76 -7.50 -15.43
C VAL A 366 3.51 -6.85 -14.28
N LEU A 367 4.24 -7.61 -13.50
CA LEU A 367 5.11 -7.12 -12.45
C LEU A 367 6.42 -6.61 -13.07
N LEU A 368 6.89 -5.46 -12.62
CA LEU A 368 8.02 -4.74 -13.20
C LEU A 368 9.09 -4.44 -12.14
N LEU A 369 10.36 -4.61 -12.50
CA LEU A 369 11.49 -4.16 -11.71
C LEU A 369 12.55 -3.54 -12.63
N GLN A 370 13.02 -2.36 -12.28
CA GLN A 370 14.16 -1.74 -12.93
C GLN A 370 15.46 -2.46 -12.57
N MET A 371 16.35 -2.60 -13.55
CA MET A 371 17.59 -3.37 -13.43
C MET A 371 18.84 -2.53 -13.80
N ASP A 372 18.72 -1.21 -13.82
CA ASP A 372 19.90 -0.34 -13.99
C ASP A 372 20.66 -0.23 -12.66
N PRO A 373 22.02 -0.21 -12.70
CA PRO A 373 22.82 0.10 -11.51
C PRO A 373 22.59 1.54 -11.03
N GLY A 374 22.49 1.73 -9.72
CA GLY A 374 22.34 3.06 -9.12
C GLY A 374 20.90 3.53 -8.93
N GLU A 375 19.95 2.82 -9.50
CA GLU A 375 18.51 3.11 -9.41
C GLU A 375 17.72 1.83 -9.22
N MET A 376 16.61 1.93 -8.52
CA MET A 376 15.68 0.84 -8.37
C MET A 376 14.24 1.38 -8.28
N MET A 377 13.41 0.95 -9.19
CA MET A 377 11.96 1.14 -9.16
C MET A 377 11.26 -0.19 -9.33
N ALA A 378 10.19 -0.39 -8.60
CA ALA A 378 9.34 -1.56 -8.71
C ALA A 378 7.87 -1.14 -8.84
N GLY A 379 7.07 -1.96 -9.48
CA GLY A 379 5.65 -1.69 -9.68
C GLY A 379 4.98 -2.67 -10.63
N ALA A 380 3.89 -2.24 -11.23
CA ALA A 380 3.12 -3.10 -12.13
C ALA A 380 2.50 -2.34 -13.30
N ALA A 381 2.21 -3.09 -14.37
CA ALA A 381 1.48 -2.62 -15.54
C ALA A 381 0.22 -3.47 -15.76
N TYR A 382 -0.87 -2.82 -16.08
CA TYR A 382 -2.21 -3.41 -16.18
C TYR A 382 -2.79 -3.22 -17.57
N PRO A 383 -3.32 -4.29 -18.23
CA PRO A 383 -4.01 -4.14 -19.51
C PRO A 383 -5.18 -3.15 -19.41
N GLN A 384 -5.19 -2.17 -20.30
CA GLN A 384 -6.20 -1.12 -20.30
C GLN A 384 -7.45 -1.48 -21.12
N THR A 385 -8.60 -1.06 -20.63
CA THR A 385 -9.85 -1.02 -21.38
C THR A 385 -9.98 0.35 -22.05
N ALA A 386 -10.08 0.39 -23.36
CA ALA A 386 -10.20 1.65 -24.08
C ALA A 386 -11.44 2.45 -23.66
N GLY A 387 -11.26 3.75 -23.45
CA GLY A 387 -12.34 4.66 -23.08
C GLY A 387 -12.80 4.55 -21.61
N ALA A 388 -12.03 3.89 -20.75
CA ALA A 388 -12.30 3.84 -19.33
C ALA A 388 -12.21 5.26 -18.71
N THR A 389 -13.16 5.58 -17.83
CA THR A 389 -13.27 6.90 -17.18
C THR A 389 -13.89 6.76 -15.79
N LEU A 390 -13.73 7.79 -14.96
CA LEU A 390 -14.45 7.88 -13.70
C LEU A 390 -15.94 8.12 -13.94
N ASP A 391 -16.76 7.37 -13.25
CA ASP A 391 -18.20 7.55 -13.27
C ASP A 391 -18.61 8.73 -12.40
N ALA A 392 -19.63 9.48 -12.85
CA ALA A 392 -20.24 10.53 -12.04
C ALA A 392 -21.11 9.94 -10.91
N SER A 393 -21.22 10.66 -9.81
CA SER A 393 -22.00 10.25 -8.62
C SER A 393 -21.59 8.89 -8.04
N GLN A 394 -20.29 8.60 -8.07
CA GLN A 394 -19.74 7.32 -7.63
C GLN A 394 -18.69 7.54 -6.54
N GLY A 395 -18.67 6.65 -5.54
CA GLY A 395 -17.62 6.58 -4.51
C GLY A 395 -16.39 5.83 -4.99
N TYR A 396 -15.23 6.27 -4.51
CA TYR A 396 -13.93 5.67 -4.75
C TYR A 396 -13.15 5.52 -3.45
N ALA A 397 -12.63 4.34 -3.20
CA ALA A 397 -11.66 4.08 -2.15
C ALA A 397 -10.26 4.39 -2.69
N MET A 398 -9.41 5.06 -1.92
CA MET A 398 -8.08 5.48 -2.32
C MET A 398 -7.07 5.20 -1.21
N ASN A 399 -5.87 4.75 -1.57
CA ASN A 399 -4.69 4.89 -0.73
C ASN A 399 -3.52 5.38 -1.56
N GLN A 400 -2.57 6.01 -0.87
CA GLN A 400 -1.26 6.36 -1.41
C GLN A 400 -0.18 6.13 -0.36
N SER A 401 1.03 5.86 -0.83
CA SER A 401 2.21 5.70 0.00
C SER A 401 3.42 6.32 -0.68
N GLY A 402 4.32 6.87 0.10
CA GLY A 402 5.54 7.45 -0.41
C GLY A 402 6.25 8.38 0.56
N VAL A 403 6.82 9.46 0.04
CA VAL A 403 7.64 10.39 0.81
C VAL A 403 7.15 11.82 0.68
N ASN A 404 6.80 12.43 1.80
CA ASN A 404 6.72 13.87 1.92
C ASN A 404 8.14 14.44 2.02
N LEU A 405 8.49 15.32 1.10
CA LEU A 405 9.86 15.84 0.95
C LEU A 405 10.23 16.86 2.04
N GLY A 406 9.28 17.27 2.85
CA GLY A 406 9.54 18.16 3.98
C GLY A 406 10.06 19.53 3.57
N LEU A 407 9.57 20.10 2.47
CA LEU A 407 10.05 21.39 1.95
C LEU A 407 9.97 22.53 2.98
N SER A 408 9.03 22.44 3.92
CA SER A 408 8.88 23.40 5.01
C SER A 408 9.67 23.05 6.27
N THR A 409 9.97 21.78 6.51
CA THR A 409 10.62 21.28 7.73
C THR A 409 12.10 20.94 7.54
N GLY A 410 12.52 20.76 6.29
CA GLY A 410 13.86 20.29 5.92
C GLY A 410 14.09 18.80 6.21
N GLN A 411 13.07 18.07 6.63
CA GLN A 411 13.13 16.63 6.88
C GLN A 411 12.04 15.93 6.08
N SER A 412 12.46 15.04 5.22
CA SER A 412 11.49 14.20 4.53
C SER A 412 11.01 13.07 5.46
N VAL A 413 9.74 12.70 5.38
CA VAL A 413 9.09 11.65 6.17
C VAL A 413 8.28 10.74 5.25
N GLU A 414 8.08 9.51 5.65
CA GLU A 414 7.09 8.66 4.99
C GLU A 414 5.69 9.23 5.20
N ILE A 415 4.85 9.11 4.20
CA ILE A 415 3.45 9.50 4.23
C ILE A 415 2.62 8.37 3.67
N ASP A 416 1.57 8.02 4.40
CA ASP A 416 0.57 7.06 3.99
C ASP A 416 -0.81 7.66 4.23
N ASP A 417 -1.58 7.76 3.16
CA ASP A 417 -2.91 8.32 3.20
C ASP A 417 -3.95 7.29 2.79
N ILE A 418 -5.11 7.40 3.41
CA ILE A 418 -6.28 6.61 3.05
C ILE A 418 -7.49 7.52 2.94
N ALA A 419 -8.24 7.39 1.86
CA ALA A 419 -9.35 8.28 1.58
C ALA A 419 -10.56 7.56 0.98
N GLU A 420 -11.70 8.17 1.17
CA GLU A 420 -12.87 7.98 0.32
C GLU A 420 -13.22 9.31 -0.33
N PHE A 421 -13.53 9.30 -1.60
CA PHE A 421 -14.09 10.45 -2.28
C PHE A 421 -15.22 10.05 -3.23
N ALA A 422 -16.15 10.97 -3.41
CA ALA A 422 -17.25 10.84 -4.36
C ALA A 422 -17.12 11.86 -5.47
N THR A 423 -17.32 11.41 -6.71
CA THR A 423 -17.48 12.29 -7.87
C THR A 423 -18.88 12.92 -7.87
N THR A 424 -18.98 14.17 -8.31
CA THR A 424 -20.28 14.87 -8.38
C THR A 424 -21.09 14.45 -9.61
N SER A 425 -22.39 14.68 -9.55
CA SER A 425 -23.29 14.36 -10.67
C SER A 425 -23.04 15.17 -11.94
N SER A 426 -22.43 16.35 -11.81
CA SER A 426 -22.03 17.16 -12.97
C SER A 426 -20.70 16.71 -13.59
N GLY A 427 -19.97 15.79 -12.92
CA GLY A 427 -18.61 15.40 -13.30
C GLY A 427 -17.58 16.50 -13.03
N GLY A 428 -16.30 16.14 -13.13
CA GLY A 428 -15.17 17.08 -13.04
C GLY A 428 -14.82 17.58 -11.63
N THR A 429 -15.65 17.33 -10.60
CA THR A 429 -15.38 17.68 -9.21
C THR A 429 -15.57 16.48 -8.29
N LEU A 430 -14.87 16.50 -7.16
CA LEU A 430 -14.97 15.46 -6.12
C LEU A 430 -15.02 16.10 -4.73
N THR A 431 -15.60 15.35 -3.80
CA THR A 431 -15.55 15.64 -2.37
C THR A 431 -15.40 14.33 -1.59
N GLY A 432 -14.74 14.39 -0.45
CA GLY A 432 -14.48 13.17 0.34
C GLY A 432 -13.83 13.47 1.67
N ILE A 433 -13.19 12.47 2.21
CA ILE A 433 -12.45 12.56 3.47
C ILE A 433 -11.17 11.73 3.33
N ILE A 434 -10.08 12.25 3.84
CA ILE A 434 -8.76 11.63 3.88
C ILE A 434 -8.25 11.56 5.31
N ASP A 435 -7.62 10.44 5.65
CA ASP A 435 -6.87 10.24 6.88
C ASP A 435 -5.39 10.09 6.48
N GLU A 436 -4.49 10.77 7.19
CA GLU A 436 -3.07 10.85 6.85
C GLU A 436 -2.20 10.42 8.02
N ASN A 437 -1.19 9.61 7.74
CA ASN A 437 -0.20 9.19 8.73
C ASN A 437 1.21 9.44 8.23
N PHE A 438 2.09 9.75 9.16
CA PHE A 438 3.49 10.09 8.87
C PHE A 438 4.41 9.35 9.81
N ALA A 439 5.57 8.92 9.34
CA ALA A 439 6.65 8.36 10.14
C ALA A 439 8.01 8.88 9.67
N PRO A 440 8.97 9.12 10.57
CA PRO A 440 8.90 9.00 12.03
C PRO A 440 8.29 10.22 12.72
N GLY A 441 7.77 9.99 13.90
CA GLY A 441 7.56 11.06 14.90
C GLY A 441 6.29 11.89 14.77
N SER A 442 5.34 11.54 13.93
CA SER A 442 4.08 12.27 13.83
C SER A 442 2.88 11.50 14.39
N SER A 443 1.85 12.23 14.70
CA SER A 443 0.56 11.66 15.09
C SER A 443 -0.33 11.58 13.86
N PRO A 444 -1.11 10.50 13.70
CA PRO A 444 -2.09 10.39 12.64
C PRO A 444 -3.08 11.57 12.63
N ILE A 445 -3.44 12.04 11.46
CA ILE A 445 -4.40 13.14 11.25
C ILE A 445 -5.67 12.55 10.64
N TYR A 446 -6.76 12.71 11.38
CA TYR A 446 -8.04 12.10 11.03
C TYR A 446 -8.99 13.05 10.33
N ALA A 447 -9.75 12.50 9.40
CA ALA A 447 -10.97 13.08 8.87
C ALA A 447 -10.80 14.49 8.28
N LEU A 448 -9.73 14.70 7.54
CA LEU A 448 -9.55 15.92 6.77
C LEU A 448 -10.57 15.91 5.63
N ALA A 449 -11.27 17.03 5.45
CA ALA A 449 -12.17 17.20 4.32
C ALA A 449 -11.35 17.23 3.02
N LEU A 450 -11.74 16.40 2.06
CA LEU A 450 -11.12 16.32 0.74
C LEU A 450 -12.05 16.98 -0.27
N SER A 451 -11.52 17.89 -1.08
CA SER A 451 -12.28 18.51 -2.18
C SER A 451 -11.35 18.83 -3.35
N GLY A 452 -11.84 18.68 -4.56
CA GLY A 452 -10.99 18.88 -5.72
C GLY A 452 -11.69 18.75 -7.06
N ASN A 453 -10.88 18.75 -8.09
CA ASN A 453 -11.30 18.61 -9.48
C ASN A 453 -10.53 17.46 -10.14
N TYR A 454 -11.15 16.85 -11.14
CA TYR A 454 -10.48 15.86 -11.97
C TYR A 454 -10.80 16.12 -13.45
N THR A 455 -9.89 15.73 -14.32
CA THR A 455 -10.10 15.76 -15.78
C THR A 455 -10.62 14.41 -16.26
N THR A 456 -11.41 14.42 -17.31
CA THR A 456 -11.68 13.17 -18.06
C THR A 456 -10.35 12.64 -18.61
N PRO A 457 -10.08 11.33 -18.53
CA PRO A 457 -8.90 10.75 -19.16
C PRO A 457 -8.84 11.05 -20.65
N ASP A 458 -7.64 11.24 -21.16
CA ASP A 458 -7.38 11.33 -22.59
C ASP A 458 -7.54 9.96 -23.28
N THR A 459 -7.25 9.89 -24.56
CA THR A 459 -7.37 8.65 -25.36
C THR A 459 -6.45 7.52 -24.89
N ASN A 460 -5.46 7.84 -24.07
CA ASN A 460 -4.50 6.90 -23.49
C ASN A 460 -4.86 6.51 -22.05
N GLY A 461 -6.00 6.99 -21.56
CA GLY A 461 -6.46 6.74 -20.19
C GLY A 461 -5.78 7.64 -19.13
N ARG A 462 -4.97 8.63 -19.53
CA ARG A 462 -4.31 9.56 -18.61
C ARG A 462 -5.25 10.67 -18.20
N GLY A 463 -5.42 10.87 -16.89
CA GLY A 463 -6.18 11.97 -16.32
C GLY A 463 -5.42 12.63 -15.18
N GLN A 464 -5.90 13.77 -14.72
CA GLN A 464 -5.34 14.51 -13.60
C GLN A 464 -6.41 14.70 -12.52
N LEU A 465 -5.98 14.66 -11.26
CA LEU A 465 -6.81 14.96 -10.10
C LEU A 465 -6.02 15.93 -9.22
N GLY A 466 -6.60 17.12 -8.98
CA GLY A 466 -6.05 18.09 -8.04
C GLY A 466 -7.01 18.24 -6.86
N ALA A 467 -6.53 18.03 -5.65
CA ALA A 467 -7.35 18.07 -4.45
C ALA A 467 -6.67 18.82 -3.30
N ASN A 468 -7.49 19.35 -2.40
CA ASN A 468 -7.06 19.94 -1.15
C ASN A 468 -7.59 19.09 0.00
N ALA A 469 -6.73 18.81 0.95
CA ALA A 469 -7.09 18.20 2.23
C ALA A 469 -7.22 19.27 3.31
N GLY A 470 -8.30 19.18 4.10
CA GLY A 470 -8.58 20.13 5.18
C GLY A 470 -9.29 21.42 4.75
N ASN A 471 -9.58 22.28 5.72
CA ASN A 471 -10.36 23.52 5.55
C ASN A 471 -9.55 24.69 4.96
N GLY A 472 -8.54 24.45 4.17
CA GLY A 472 -7.68 25.49 3.60
C GLY A 472 -6.72 26.16 4.59
N ASN A 473 -6.80 25.82 5.87
CA ASN A 473 -5.94 26.33 6.94
C ASN A 473 -4.96 25.28 7.49
N ASN A 474 -4.91 24.09 6.92
CA ASN A 474 -4.01 23.08 7.41
C ASN A 474 -2.59 23.33 6.91
N THR A 475 -1.78 23.96 7.76
CA THR A 475 -0.39 24.32 7.47
C THR A 475 0.58 23.13 7.57
N THR A 476 0.14 21.97 7.99
CA THR A 476 0.96 20.75 8.09
C THR A 476 1.08 20.00 6.76
N LEU A 477 0.11 20.21 5.89
CA LEU A 477 0.14 19.72 4.53
C LEU A 477 0.25 20.93 3.62
N ASN A 478 1.04 20.88 2.61
CA ASN A 478 1.22 21.97 1.64
C ASN A 478 -0.07 22.27 0.84
N GLY A 479 -1.22 22.22 1.48
CA GLY A 479 -2.50 22.76 1.02
C GLY A 479 -3.17 22.06 -0.15
N GLY A 480 -2.57 21.01 -0.73
CA GLY A 480 -3.13 20.28 -1.85
C GLY A 480 -2.14 19.32 -2.46
N PHE A 481 -2.65 18.33 -3.15
CA PHE A 481 -1.86 17.38 -3.92
C PHE A 481 -2.40 17.31 -5.36
N ASN A 482 -1.50 17.02 -6.29
CA ASN A 482 -1.83 16.80 -7.69
C ASN A 482 -1.42 15.38 -8.08
N LEU A 483 -2.39 14.62 -8.53
CA LEU A 483 -2.19 13.26 -9.00
C LEU A 483 -2.32 13.22 -10.52
N THR A 484 -1.48 12.44 -11.17
CA THR A 484 -1.73 11.95 -12.52
C THR A 484 -2.13 10.49 -12.44
N TYR A 485 -3.33 10.17 -12.88
CA TYR A 485 -3.88 8.83 -12.84
C TYR A 485 -4.02 8.22 -14.22
N TYR A 486 -4.04 6.89 -14.27
CA TYR A 486 -4.11 6.10 -15.49
C TYR A 486 -5.26 5.11 -15.38
N ALA A 487 -6.29 5.28 -16.21
CA ALA A 487 -7.44 4.41 -16.20
C ALA A 487 -7.07 3.02 -16.75
N VAL A 488 -7.14 2.00 -15.90
CA VAL A 488 -7.01 0.60 -16.31
C VAL A 488 -8.33 0.14 -16.90
N ASP A 489 -9.40 0.34 -16.14
CA ASP A 489 -10.79 0.09 -16.54
C ASP A 489 -11.70 1.11 -15.82
N GLY A 490 -13.01 0.96 -15.90
CA GLY A 490 -13.94 1.87 -15.19
C GLY A 490 -13.96 1.72 -13.66
N THR A 491 -13.10 0.87 -13.11
CA THR A 491 -13.06 0.60 -11.66
C THR A 491 -11.71 0.87 -11.01
N THR A 492 -10.63 0.92 -11.77
CA THR A 492 -9.24 0.87 -11.28
C THR A 492 -8.40 1.97 -11.89
N PHE A 493 -7.76 2.77 -11.06
CA PHE A 493 -7.02 3.97 -11.45
C PHE A 493 -5.74 4.09 -10.62
N PRO A 494 -4.64 3.42 -10.99
CA PRO A 494 -3.33 3.70 -10.39
C PRO A 494 -2.88 5.12 -10.72
N PHE A 495 -2.11 5.73 -9.81
CA PHE A 495 -1.64 7.10 -9.98
C PHE A 495 -0.26 7.31 -9.38
N ILE A 496 0.36 8.40 -9.77
CA ILE A 496 1.51 8.99 -9.08
C ILE A 496 1.19 10.44 -8.72
N GLU A 497 1.81 10.95 -7.68
CA GLU A 497 1.75 12.36 -7.36
C GLU A 497 2.66 13.16 -8.28
N THR A 498 2.13 14.27 -8.81
CA THR A 498 2.81 15.14 -9.78
C THR A 498 2.86 16.58 -9.30
N ASP A 499 3.26 16.77 -8.03
CA ASP A 499 3.66 18.06 -7.50
C ASP A 499 5.06 18.01 -6.88
N ASN A 500 5.53 19.11 -6.33
CA ASN A 500 6.89 19.23 -5.82
C ASN A 500 7.01 18.93 -4.31
N GLY A 501 5.92 18.69 -3.62
CA GLY A 501 5.91 18.48 -2.16
C GLY A 501 6.15 17.05 -1.72
N GLN A 502 5.75 16.12 -2.58
CA GLN A 502 5.73 14.70 -2.25
C GLN A 502 6.10 13.85 -3.47
N VAL A 503 6.56 12.64 -3.21
CA VAL A 503 6.70 11.57 -4.20
C VAL A 503 5.95 10.37 -3.69
N THR A 504 4.75 10.18 -4.16
CA THR A 504 3.88 9.07 -3.78
C THR A 504 3.37 8.34 -5.00
N ALA A 505 2.95 7.11 -4.81
CA ALA A 505 2.14 6.35 -5.73
C ALA A 505 0.96 5.73 -4.98
N GLY A 506 -0.10 5.45 -5.71
CA GLY A 506 -1.30 4.91 -5.12
C GLY A 506 -2.28 4.35 -6.14
N VAL A 507 -3.44 4.02 -5.65
CA VAL A 507 -4.57 3.58 -6.46
C VAL A 507 -5.85 4.16 -5.88
N PHE A 508 -6.79 4.49 -6.73
CA PHE A 508 -8.18 4.60 -6.31
C PHE A 508 -9.04 3.64 -7.11
N VAL A 509 -10.00 3.07 -6.42
CA VAL A 509 -10.87 2.00 -6.92
C VAL A 509 -12.33 2.33 -6.67
N LYS A 510 -13.15 2.06 -7.66
CA LYS A 510 -14.60 2.29 -7.59
C LYS A 510 -15.23 1.43 -6.51
N GLN A 511 -16.02 2.03 -5.62
CA GLN A 511 -16.72 1.33 -4.56
C GLN A 511 -18.01 0.66 -5.05
N ASN A 512 -18.30 -0.51 -4.47
CA ASN A 512 -19.53 -1.26 -4.71
C ASN A 512 -19.96 -2.04 -3.46
N SER A 513 -20.75 -1.42 -2.60
CA SER A 513 -21.26 -2.03 -1.35
C SER A 513 -22.16 -3.25 -1.55
N SER A 514 -22.75 -3.41 -2.72
CA SER A 514 -23.66 -4.51 -3.07
C SER A 514 -22.98 -5.70 -3.74
N ALA A 515 -21.67 -5.60 -4.06
CA ALA A 515 -20.94 -6.74 -4.60
C ALA A 515 -20.89 -7.87 -3.55
N SER A 516 -21.40 -9.02 -3.94
CA SER A 516 -21.29 -10.24 -3.13
C SER A 516 -20.07 -11.04 -3.58
N SER A 517 -19.56 -11.90 -2.71
CA SER A 517 -18.38 -12.75 -2.88
C SER A 517 -18.30 -13.61 -4.16
N SER A 518 -19.35 -13.62 -5.00
CA SER A 518 -19.37 -14.35 -6.27
C SER A 518 -18.74 -13.63 -7.45
N ALA A 519 -18.32 -12.35 -7.29
CA ALA A 519 -17.70 -11.56 -8.36
C ALA A 519 -16.15 -11.61 -8.33
N ALA A 520 -15.56 -12.43 -7.50
CA ALA A 520 -14.12 -12.52 -7.26
C ALA A 520 -13.35 -13.26 -8.36
N THR A 521 -13.48 -12.85 -9.61
CA THR A 521 -12.71 -13.43 -10.72
C THR A 521 -11.74 -12.44 -11.39
N ARG A 522 -11.59 -11.24 -10.84
CA ARG A 522 -10.50 -10.35 -11.25
C ARG A 522 -9.58 -10.21 -10.06
N GLY A 523 -8.45 -10.92 -10.09
CA GLY A 523 -7.40 -10.72 -9.11
C GLY A 523 -7.07 -9.22 -9.08
N HIS A 524 -7.39 -8.57 -7.98
CA HIS A 524 -7.02 -7.17 -7.76
C HIS A 524 -5.52 -7.15 -7.47
N MET A 525 -4.75 -6.96 -8.53
CA MET A 525 -3.32 -6.80 -8.44
C MET A 525 -3.02 -5.34 -8.15
N TYR A 526 -3.16 -4.92 -6.90
CA TYR A 526 -2.67 -3.61 -6.47
C TYR A 526 -1.36 -3.83 -5.73
N VAL A 527 -0.29 -3.62 -6.45
CA VAL A 527 1.02 -3.62 -5.85
C VAL A 527 1.40 -2.16 -5.65
N LEU A 528 1.26 -1.70 -4.43
CA LEU A 528 2.02 -0.57 -3.94
C LEU A 528 3.28 -1.17 -3.33
N PRO A 529 4.44 -1.07 -3.99
CA PRO A 529 5.68 -1.43 -3.34
C PRO A 529 5.84 -0.51 -2.12
N PRO A 530 6.00 -1.04 -0.91
CA PRO A 530 6.24 -0.20 0.24
C PRO A 530 7.52 0.60 0.00
N MET A 531 7.43 1.91 0.10
CA MET A 531 8.57 2.79 0.07
C MET A 531 9.28 2.74 1.41
N VAL A 532 10.25 1.86 1.53
CA VAL A 532 11.12 1.88 2.69
C VAL A 532 12.27 2.84 2.43
N ARG A 533 12.42 3.82 3.31
CA ARG A 533 13.57 4.72 3.30
C ARG A 533 14.87 3.98 3.62
N SER A 534 15.85 4.05 2.73
CA SER A 534 17.22 4.11 3.22
C SER A 534 17.38 5.43 4.00
N ARG A 535 18.01 5.41 5.17
CA ARG A 535 18.40 6.63 5.89
C ARG A 535 19.26 7.47 4.94
N ILE A 536 18.67 8.41 4.22
CA ILE A 536 19.42 9.50 3.64
C ILE A 536 19.83 10.37 4.83
N ARG A 537 20.95 10.03 5.46
CA ARG A 537 21.65 10.98 6.32
C ARG A 537 22.07 12.12 5.41
N ALA A 538 21.32 13.22 5.46
CA ALA A 538 21.84 14.49 5.02
C ALA A 538 23.18 14.67 5.73
N LYS A 539 24.28 14.61 5.00
CA LYS A 539 25.57 15.09 5.50
C LYS A 539 25.36 16.55 5.78
N GLN A 540 25.11 16.88 7.02
CA GLN A 540 25.28 18.25 7.48
C GLN A 540 26.77 18.57 7.25
N LYS A 541 27.01 19.49 6.33
CA LYS A 541 28.25 20.25 6.25
C LYS A 541 28.14 21.46 7.13
#